data_f0e9dce69b284357fd13ed373ea9c4c1
#
_entry.id   f0e9dce69b284357fd13ed373ea9c4c1
#
_cell.length_a   1.000
_cell.length_b   1.000
_cell.length_c   1.000
_cell.angle_alpha   90.00
_cell.angle_beta   90.00
_cell.angle_gamma   90.00
#
_symmetry.space_group_name_H-M   'P 1'
#
loop_
_entity.id
_entity.type
_entity.pdbx_description
1 polymer ?
#
loop_
_entity_poly.entity_id
_entity_poly.type
_entity_poly.pdbx_seq_one_letter_code
_entity_poly.pdbx_strand_id
1 'polypeptide(L)'
;TIIYNTDALTEDEVPKNYEDLAKPEWKGKVCMRNSTNDYQQSLVAAMIAQDGKAKTLEVLEGWTRNADIYANDTEMIQAMAAGACDVGIANHYYLARELEQDPDLPVDLIWANQDNGGTHINISGGGITKYAKNPKLAQEFLEWLGTEGQSVLVDSNHEFPASTEATIQLTTATRSG
;
A
#
# COMPACT_ATOMS: atom_id res chain seq x y z
N THR A 1 -0.79 1.62 2.62
CA THR A 1 -1.84 2.08 3.53
C THR A 1 -2.18 1.01 4.58
N ILE A 2 -3.00 1.33 5.59
CA ILE A 2 -3.56 0.32 6.50
C ILE A 2 -4.86 -0.20 5.90
N ILE A 3 -4.99 -1.52 5.81
CA ILE A 3 -6.20 -2.23 5.44
C ILE A 3 -6.79 -2.92 6.67
N TYR A 4 -8.10 -3.14 6.68
CA TYR A 4 -8.79 -3.77 7.81
C TYR A 4 -9.98 -4.61 7.38
N ASN A 5 -10.33 -5.62 8.18
CA ASN A 5 -11.52 -6.44 7.99
C ASN A 5 -12.74 -5.70 8.53
N THR A 6 -13.71 -5.40 7.67
CA THR A 6 -14.93 -4.63 8.02
C THR A 6 -15.94 -5.42 8.83
N ASP A 7 -15.82 -6.76 8.88
CA ASP A 7 -16.64 -7.60 9.77
C ASP A 7 -16.09 -7.63 11.21
N ALA A 8 -14.77 -7.30 11.37
CA ALA A 8 -14.10 -7.31 12.66
C ALA A 8 -14.02 -5.92 13.32
N LEU A 9 -13.86 -4.86 12.53
CA LEU A 9 -13.61 -3.50 13.00
C LEU A 9 -14.48 -2.47 12.25
N THR A 10 -14.92 -1.46 12.98
CA THR A 10 -15.39 -0.20 12.38
C THR A 10 -14.20 0.71 12.05
N GLU A 11 -14.38 1.67 11.14
CA GLU A 11 -13.31 2.61 10.76
C GLU A 11 -12.70 3.38 11.95
N ASP A 12 -13.50 3.71 12.95
CA ASP A 12 -13.04 4.41 14.15
C ASP A 12 -12.14 3.56 15.06
N GLU A 13 -12.24 2.23 14.97
CA GLU A 13 -11.45 1.28 15.74
C GLU A 13 -10.11 0.95 15.06
N VAL A 14 -9.96 1.29 13.78
CA VAL A 14 -8.73 1.02 13.01
C VAL A 14 -7.58 1.90 13.52
N PRO A 15 -6.38 1.31 13.76
CA PRO A 15 -5.19 2.08 14.14
C PRO A 15 -4.83 3.09 13.05
N LYS A 16 -4.63 4.36 13.44
CA LYS A 16 -4.44 5.46 12.48
C LYS A 16 -3.00 5.60 11.98
N ASN A 17 -2.02 5.03 12.70
CA ASN A 17 -0.61 5.12 12.34
C ASN A 17 0.02 3.73 12.21
N TYR A 18 1.07 3.62 11.38
CA TYR A 18 1.82 2.38 11.22
C TYR A 18 2.40 1.87 12.55
N GLU A 19 2.85 2.78 13.41
CA GLU A 19 3.43 2.49 14.72
C GLU A 19 2.41 1.87 15.68
N ASP A 20 1.13 2.21 15.52
CA ASP A 20 0.06 1.69 16.39
C ASP A 20 -0.09 0.16 16.27
N LEU A 21 0.22 -0.41 15.10
CA LEU A 21 0.22 -1.86 14.88
C LEU A 21 1.24 -2.62 15.73
N ALA A 22 2.21 -1.91 16.32
CA ALA A 22 3.18 -2.49 17.24
C ALA A 22 2.66 -2.65 18.69
N LYS A 23 1.51 -2.05 19.01
CA LYS A 23 0.93 -2.10 20.35
C LYS A 23 0.45 -3.49 20.71
N PRO A 24 0.51 -3.88 22.02
CA PRO A 24 0.16 -5.25 22.45
C PRO A 24 -1.28 -5.69 22.15
N GLU A 25 -2.23 -4.75 22.08
CA GLU A 25 -3.65 -5.05 21.76
C GLU A 25 -3.84 -5.66 20.36
N TRP A 26 -2.86 -5.47 19.45
CA TRP A 26 -2.89 -6.00 18.10
C TRP A 26 -2.22 -7.38 17.96
N LYS A 27 -1.81 -8.00 19.06
CA LYS A 27 -1.15 -9.31 19.02
C LYS A 27 -2.06 -10.38 18.42
N GLY A 28 -1.59 -11.01 17.33
CA GLY A 28 -2.31 -12.05 16.60
C GLY A 28 -3.48 -11.52 15.76
N LYS A 29 -3.53 -10.20 15.53
CA LYS A 29 -4.56 -9.52 14.75
C LYS A 29 -4.01 -8.80 13.53
N VAL A 30 -2.70 -8.83 13.31
CA VAL A 30 -2.01 -8.15 12.21
C VAL A 30 -1.63 -9.14 11.14
N CYS A 31 -1.88 -8.79 9.89
CA CYS A 31 -1.29 -9.44 8.73
C CYS A 31 -0.24 -8.54 8.09
N MET A 32 0.89 -9.09 7.68
CA MET A 32 1.96 -8.30 7.10
C MET A 32 2.70 -9.04 6.00
N ARG A 33 3.20 -8.30 5.02
CA ARG A 33 4.11 -8.83 4.00
C ARG A 33 5.44 -9.22 4.63
N ASN A 34 6.12 -10.17 4.03
CA ASN A 34 7.47 -10.54 4.46
C ASN A 34 8.49 -9.41 4.22
N SER A 35 9.62 -9.46 4.94
CA SER A 35 10.66 -8.44 4.91
C SER A 35 11.48 -8.40 3.62
N THR A 36 11.31 -9.35 2.71
CA THR A 36 11.97 -9.36 1.38
C THR A 36 11.19 -8.56 0.34
N ASN A 37 9.96 -8.15 0.65
CA ASN A 37 9.13 -7.35 -0.22
C ASN A 37 9.67 -5.91 -0.31
N ASP A 38 9.89 -5.41 -1.54
CA ASP A 38 10.47 -4.08 -1.79
C ASP A 38 9.63 -2.94 -1.21
N TYR A 39 8.31 -3.08 -1.22
CA TYR A 39 7.40 -2.07 -0.65
C TYR A 39 7.49 -2.03 0.87
N GLN A 40 7.67 -3.18 1.51
CA GLN A 40 7.89 -3.25 2.96
C GLN A 40 9.22 -2.61 3.34
N GLN A 41 10.28 -2.87 2.57
CA GLN A 41 11.59 -2.25 2.78
C GLN A 41 11.55 -0.74 2.57
N SER A 42 10.82 -0.26 1.57
CA SER A 42 10.64 1.15 1.29
C SER A 42 9.93 1.88 2.44
N LEU A 43 8.85 1.30 2.98
CA LEU A 43 8.16 1.84 4.16
C LEU A 43 9.11 1.94 5.36
N VAL A 44 9.84 0.86 5.66
CA VAL A 44 10.80 0.83 6.78
C VAL A 44 11.91 1.87 6.58
N ALA A 45 12.40 2.04 5.35
CA ALA A 45 13.39 3.06 5.03
C ALA A 45 12.86 4.49 5.27
N ALA A 46 11.60 4.75 4.91
CA ALA A 46 10.93 6.03 5.17
C ALA A 46 10.77 6.28 6.68
N MET A 47 10.36 5.28 7.46
CA MET A 47 10.28 5.37 8.92
C MET A 47 11.64 5.66 9.56
N ILE A 48 12.72 5.02 9.08
CA ILE A 48 14.08 5.31 9.55
C ILE A 48 14.47 6.75 9.25
N ALA A 49 14.13 7.25 8.07
CA ALA A 49 14.46 8.63 7.68
C ALA A 49 13.69 9.65 8.51
N GLN A 50 12.45 9.37 8.88
CA GLN A 50 11.56 10.26 9.64
C GLN A 50 11.85 10.19 11.15
N ASP A 51 11.88 9.00 11.72
CA ASP A 51 11.86 8.76 13.17
C ASP A 51 13.22 8.30 13.73
N GLY A 52 14.14 7.91 12.86
CA GLY A 52 15.41 7.34 13.22
C GLY A 52 15.37 5.83 13.47
N LYS A 53 16.56 5.22 13.36
CA LYS A 53 16.72 3.77 13.40
C LYS A 53 16.23 3.12 14.71
N ALA A 54 16.50 3.76 15.86
CA ALA A 54 16.17 3.16 17.16
C ALA A 54 14.64 3.02 17.33
N LYS A 55 13.88 4.09 17.08
CA LYS A 55 12.44 4.09 17.19
C LYS A 55 11.79 3.13 16.15
N THR A 56 12.29 3.14 14.92
CA THR A 56 11.82 2.21 13.89
C THR A 56 12.04 0.75 14.28
N LEU A 57 13.19 0.43 14.88
CA LEU A 57 13.47 -0.94 15.34
C LEU A 57 12.46 -1.40 16.41
N GLU A 58 12.12 -0.55 17.38
CA GLU A 58 11.09 -0.85 18.38
C GLU A 58 9.72 -1.17 17.75
N VAL A 59 9.33 -0.40 16.72
CA VAL A 59 8.11 -0.65 15.96
C VAL A 59 8.17 -1.99 15.24
N LEU A 60 9.27 -2.29 14.54
CA LEU A 60 9.45 -3.56 13.82
C LEU A 60 9.42 -4.77 14.74
N GLU A 61 10.01 -4.67 15.93
CA GLU A 61 9.92 -5.69 16.97
C GLU A 61 8.45 -5.89 17.41
N GLY A 62 7.68 -4.81 17.54
CA GLY A 62 6.25 -4.87 17.83
C GLY A 62 5.47 -5.55 16.71
N TRP A 63 5.68 -5.17 15.47
CA TRP A 63 5.06 -5.81 14.32
C TRP A 63 5.37 -7.31 14.26
N THR A 64 6.64 -7.68 14.46
CA THR A 64 7.05 -9.10 14.45
C THR A 64 6.36 -9.93 15.54
N ARG A 65 6.07 -9.33 16.70
CA ARG A 65 5.34 -10.00 17.78
C ARG A 65 3.84 -10.14 17.50
N ASN A 66 3.29 -9.22 16.71
CA ASN A 66 1.86 -9.09 16.53
C ASN A 66 1.34 -9.72 15.22
N ALA A 67 2.21 -9.89 14.20
CA ALA A 67 1.80 -10.19 12.85
C ALA A 67 2.02 -11.64 12.42
N ASP A 68 1.07 -12.16 11.65
CA ASP A 68 1.26 -13.29 10.76
C ASP A 68 1.80 -12.79 9.41
N ILE A 69 2.78 -13.54 8.85
CA ILE A 69 3.54 -13.10 7.68
C ILE A 69 3.08 -13.82 6.42
N TYR A 70 2.79 -13.03 5.38
CA TYR A 70 2.34 -13.48 4.07
C TYR A 70 3.38 -13.21 2.98
N ALA A 71 3.32 -13.97 1.89
CA ALA A 71 4.25 -13.82 0.78
C ALA A 71 4.01 -12.53 -0.03
N ASN A 72 2.74 -12.14 -0.20
CA ASN A 72 2.33 -10.99 -0.99
C ASN A 72 1.03 -10.36 -0.47
N ASP A 73 0.66 -9.20 -1.05
CA ASP A 73 -0.52 -8.43 -0.65
C ASP A 73 -1.83 -9.16 -0.95
N THR A 74 -1.95 -9.80 -2.11
CA THR A 74 -3.17 -10.50 -2.53
C THR A 74 -3.52 -11.64 -1.55
N GLU A 75 -2.55 -12.51 -1.23
CA GLU A 75 -2.76 -13.57 -0.25
C GLU A 75 -3.13 -13.01 1.13
N MET A 76 -2.51 -11.92 1.52
CA MET A 76 -2.79 -11.24 2.80
C MET A 76 -4.20 -10.66 2.84
N ILE A 77 -4.66 -9.98 1.78
CA ILE A 77 -6.01 -9.42 1.67
C ILE A 77 -7.07 -10.53 1.72
N GLN A 78 -6.84 -11.62 0.98
CA GLN A 78 -7.74 -12.78 0.97
C GLN A 78 -7.80 -13.48 2.33
N ALA A 79 -6.66 -13.62 3.02
CA ALA A 79 -6.61 -14.16 4.37
C ALA A 79 -7.34 -13.26 5.38
N MET A 80 -7.19 -11.94 5.25
CA MET A 80 -7.92 -10.95 6.06
C MET A 80 -9.44 -11.05 5.83
N ALA A 81 -9.88 -11.12 4.57
CA ALA A 81 -11.28 -11.31 4.23
C ALA A 81 -11.85 -12.61 4.82
N ALA A 82 -11.03 -13.65 4.93
CA ALA A 82 -11.39 -14.92 5.58
C ALA A 82 -11.31 -14.88 7.12
N GLY A 83 -11.00 -13.73 7.73
CA GLY A 83 -10.96 -13.54 9.19
C GLY A 83 -9.66 -14.01 9.85
N ALA A 84 -8.57 -14.17 9.11
CA ALA A 84 -7.27 -14.57 9.68
C ALA A 84 -6.62 -13.45 10.50
N CYS A 85 -6.91 -12.19 10.20
CA CYS A 85 -6.44 -11.02 10.92
C CYS A 85 -7.41 -9.86 10.77
N ASP A 86 -7.31 -8.87 11.67
CA ASP A 86 -8.20 -7.70 11.71
C ASP A 86 -7.64 -6.52 10.91
N VAL A 87 -6.30 -6.35 10.89
CA VAL A 87 -5.60 -5.22 10.24
C VAL A 87 -4.32 -5.67 9.53
N GLY A 88 -3.84 -4.86 8.58
CA GLY A 88 -2.59 -5.11 7.89
C GLY A 88 -2.06 -3.89 7.14
N ILE A 89 -0.89 -4.02 6.50
CA ILE A 89 -0.31 -2.98 5.64
C ILE A 89 -0.21 -3.53 4.23
N ALA A 90 -0.89 -2.86 3.29
CA ALA A 90 -0.89 -3.22 1.87
C ALA A 90 -0.76 -1.99 0.97
N ASN A 91 -0.42 -2.20 -0.28
CA ASN A 91 -0.59 -1.17 -1.28
C ASN A 91 -2.06 -1.13 -1.71
N HIS A 92 -2.63 0.07 -1.80
CA HIS A 92 -4.05 0.30 -2.05
C HIS A 92 -4.57 -0.36 -3.33
N TYR A 93 -3.77 -0.39 -4.39
CA TYR A 93 -4.19 -0.93 -5.68
C TYR A 93 -4.38 -2.46 -5.69
N TYR A 94 -3.76 -3.21 -4.78
CA TYR A 94 -4.07 -4.63 -4.62
C TYR A 94 -5.48 -4.81 -4.05
N LEU A 95 -5.87 -4.03 -3.04
CA LEU A 95 -7.24 -4.05 -2.54
C LEU A 95 -8.23 -3.62 -3.61
N ALA A 96 -7.94 -2.57 -4.38
CA ALA A 96 -8.80 -2.13 -5.45
C ALA A 96 -9.06 -3.22 -6.50
N ARG A 97 -8.03 -4.02 -6.85
CA ARG A 97 -8.18 -5.17 -7.77
C ARG A 97 -9.02 -6.30 -7.19
N GLU A 98 -8.89 -6.60 -5.89
CA GLU A 98 -9.72 -7.60 -5.24
C GLU A 98 -11.18 -7.16 -5.16
N LEU A 99 -11.44 -5.87 -4.84
CA LEU A 99 -12.79 -5.29 -4.82
C LEU A 99 -13.43 -5.18 -6.22
N GLU A 100 -12.65 -5.06 -7.28
CA GLU A 100 -13.16 -5.12 -8.65
C GLU A 100 -13.70 -6.53 -8.99
N GLN A 101 -13.06 -7.57 -8.45
CA GLN A 101 -13.47 -8.96 -8.65
C GLN A 101 -14.60 -9.37 -7.70
N ASP A 102 -14.54 -8.92 -6.46
CA ASP A 102 -15.54 -9.15 -5.42
C ASP A 102 -15.89 -7.84 -4.68
N PRO A 103 -16.92 -7.12 -5.13
CA PRO A 103 -17.35 -5.86 -4.51
C PRO A 103 -17.84 -6.01 -3.07
N ASP A 104 -18.18 -7.21 -2.64
CA ASP A 104 -18.66 -7.51 -1.29
C ASP A 104 -17.55 -8.01 -0.36
N LEU A 105 -16.29 -8.02 -0.81
CA LEU A 105 -15.13 -8.38 -0.01
C LEU A 105 -15.10 -7.56 1.29
N PRO A 106 -15.08 -8.20 2.48
CA PRO A 106 -15.15 -7.48 3.76
C PRO A 106 -13.78 -6.89 4.17
N VAL A 107 -13.16 -6.14 3.28
CA VAL A 107 -11.89 -5.44 3.54
C VAL A 107 -11.98 -4.02 3.01
N ASP A 108 -11.55 -3.07 3.82
CA ASP A 108 -11.44 -1.66 3.43
C ASP A 108 -10.09 -1.08 3.88
N LEU A 109 -9.83 0.17 3.60
CA LEU A 109 -8.58 0.85 3.93
C LEU A 109 -8.80 2.19 4.61
N ILE A 110 -7.78 2.61 5.36
CA ILE A 110 -7.61 4.00 5.77
C ILE A 110 -6.24 4.51 5.32
N TRP A 111 -6.14 5.81 5.06
CA TRP A 111 -4.87 6.46 4.78
C TRP A 111 -4.12 6.69 6.10
N ALA A 112 -3.05 5.91 6.31
CA ALA A 112 -2.28 5.96 7.55
C ALA A 112 -1.55 7.28 7.76
N ASN A 113 -1.21 7.60 9.02
CA ASN A 113 -0.30 8.68 9.41
C ASN A 113 -0.69 10.08 8.93
N GLN A 114 -1.99 10.38 8.71
CA GLN A 114 -2.41 11.68 8.16
C GLN A 114 -1.99 12.87 9.05
N ASP A 115 -1.92 12.67 10.35
CA ASP A 115 -1.46 13.67 11.32
C ASP A 115 0.03 13.51 11.68
N ASN A 116 0.73 12.54 11.08
CA ASN A 116 2.11 12.19 11.39
C ASN A 116 2.92 11.83 10.13
N GLY A 117 3.23 12.81 9.31
CA GLY A 117 4.08 12.67 8.12
C GLY A 117 3.38 12.16 6.86
N GLY A 118 2.13 11.72 6.96
CA GLY A 118 1.33 11.22 5.83
C GLY A 118 1.56 9.74 5.51
N THR A 119 0.69 9.22 4.66
CA THR A 119 0.80 7.86 4.14
C THR A 119 2.05 7.71 3.27
N HIS A 120 2.80 6.63 3.46
CA HIS A 120 3.97 6.32 2.63
C HIS A 120 3.57 6.11 1.17
N ILE A 121 4.30 6.77 0.26
CA ILE A 121 4.08 6.70 -1.18
C ILE A 121 5.27 6.02 -1.84
N ASN A 122 5.01 4.97 -2.62
CA ASN A 122 5.96 4.38 -3.54
C ASN A 122 5.77 4.98 -4.94
N ILE A 123 6.87 5.29 -5.61
CA ILE A 123 6.88 5.88 -6.95
C ILE A 123 7.45 4.85 -7.92
N SER A 124 6.70 4.52 -8.97
CA SER A 124 7.22 3.77 -10.12
C SER A 124 8.05 4.69 -11.01
N GLY A 125 9.12 4.18 -11.55
CA GLY A 125 10.02 4.93 -12.43
C GLY A 125 10.49 4.11 -13.62
N GLY A 126 10.88 4.79 -14.68
CA GLY A 126 11.45 4.17 -15.87
C GLY A 126 12.77 4.82 -16.27
N GLY A 127 13.61 4.07 -16.97
CA GLY A 127 14.89 4.56 -17.49
C GLY A 127 15.32 3.86 -18.75
N ILE A 128 16.12 4.56 -19.58
CA ILE A 128 16.69 4.03 -20.81
C ILE A 128 18.00 3.34 -20.47
N THR A 129 18.10 2.05 -20.77
CA THR A 129 19.33 1.29 -20.53
C THR A 129 20.45 1.73 -21.49
N LYS A 130 21.71 1.63 -21.05
CA LYS A 130 22.89 1.98 -21.83
C LYS A 130 22.95 1.31 -23.22
N TYR A 131 22.40 0.11 -23.36
CA TYR A 131 22.42 -0.71 -24.53
C TYR A 131 21.06 -0.81 -25.24
N ALA A 132 20.15 0.15 -24.99
CA ALA A 132 18.88 0.18 -25.69
C ALA A 132 19.08 0.24 -27.20
N LYS A 133 18.39 -0.62 -27.94
CA LYS A 133 18.50 -0.67 -29.42
C LYS A 133 17.90 0.56 -30.09
N ASN A 134 16.84 1.11 -29.47
CA ASN A 134 16.11 2.27 -29.98
C ASN A 134 15.95 3.32 -28.84
N PRO A 135 17.03 4.00 -28.41
CA PRO A 135 16.98 4.90 -27.25
C PRO A 135 16.02 6.09 -27.45
N LYS A 136 15.90 6.56 -28.70
CA LYS A 136 15.00 7.67 -29.03
C LYS A 136 13.53 7.27 -28.87
N LEU A 137 13.14 6.10 -29.38
CA LEU A 137 11.78 5.59 -29.18
C LEU A 137 11.48 5.27 -27.71
N ALA A 138 12.48 4.77 -26.98
CA ALA A 138 12.35 4.56 -25.54
C ALA A 138 12.13 5.87 -24.77
N GLN A 139 12.81 6.96 -25.18
CA GLN A 139 12.60 8.28 -24.63
C GLN A 139 11.18 8.79 -24.94
N GLU A 140 10.74 8.74 -26.18
CA GLU A 140 9.38 9.13 -26.58
C GLU A 140 8.31 8.37 -25.80
N PHE A 141 8.52 7.07 -25.56
CA PHE A 141 7.62 6.25 -24.75
C PHE A 141 7.60 6.66 -23.26
N LEU A 142 8.75 6.96 -22.67
CA LEU A 142 8.81 7.44 -21.28
C LEU A 142 8.19 8.83 -21.11
N GLU A 143 8.38 9.72 -22.10
CA GLU A 143 7.73 11.03 -22.11
C GLU A 143 6.20 10.90 -22.21
N TRP A 144 5.71 10.02 -23.08
CA TRP A 144 4.30 9.68 -23.15
C TRP A 144 3.76 9.06 -21.84
N LEU A 145 4.51 8.12 -21.23
CA LEU A 145 4.13 7.55 -19.92
C LEU A 145 4.06 8.61 -18.82
N GLY A 146 4.92 9.62 -18.87
CA GLY A 146 4.92 10.74 -17.90
C GLY A 146 3.79 11.75 -18.11
N THR A 147 3.07 11.68 -19.22
CA THR A 147 2.03 12.63 -19.63
C THR A 147 0.69 11.91 -19.92
N GLU A 148 0.35 11.75 -21.19
CA GLU A 148 -0.92 11.15 -21.64
C GLU A 148 -1.09 9.68 -21.20
N GLY A 149 -0.01 8.93 -21.12
CA GLY A 149 -0.01 7.53 -20.69
C GLY A 149 -0.38 7.31 -19.21
N GLN A 150 -0.38 8.36 -18.40
CA GLN A 150 -0.76 8.28 -16.99
C GLN A 150 -2.20 7.78 -16.80
N SER A 151 -3.15 8.24 -17.63
CA SER A 151 -4.55 7.81 -17.56
C SER A 151 -4.68 6.30 -17.80
N VAL A 152 -3.90 5.74 -18.74
CA VAL A 152 -3.90 4.29 -19.02
C VAL A 152 -3.42 3.49 -17.81
N LEU A 153 -2.38 3.96 -17.12
CA LEU A 153 -1.87 3.29 -15.91
C LEU A 153 -2.85 3.39 -14.73
N VAL A 154 -3.50 4.54 -14.56
CA VAL A 154 -4.53 4.74 -13.53
C VAL A 154 -5.69 3.79 -13.76
N ASP A 155 -6.25 3.75 -14.97
CA ASP A 155 -7.43 2.94 -15.27
C ASP A 155 -7.15 1.44 -15.24
N SER A 156 -5.95 1.01 -15.64
CA SER A 156 -5.61 -0.42 -15.73
C SER A 156 -5.00 -1.01 -14.44
N ASN A 157 -4.37 -0.18 -13.62
CA ASN A 157 -3.62 -0.62 -12.44
C ASN A 157 -4.17 -0.12 -11.11
N HIS A 158 -5.16 0.78 -11.11
CA HIS A 158 -5.68 1.45 -9.92
C HIS A 158 -4.62 2.25 -9.15
N GLU A 159 -3.58 2.71 -9.84
CA GLU A 159 -2.50 3.52 -9.26
C GLU A 159 -2.84 5.01 -9.36
N PHE A 160 -2.31 5.83 -8.45
CA PHE A 160 -2.42 7.28 -8.58
C PHE A 160 -1.46 7.80 -9.64
N PRO A 161 -1.88 8.80 -10.47
CA PRO A 161 -0.99 9.40 -11.44
C PRO A 161 0.10 10.22 -10.76
N ALA A 162 1.30 10.21 -11.33
CA ALA A 162 2.39 11.10 -10.92
C ALA A 162 2.23 12.52 -11.49
N SER A 163 1.45 12.69 -12.55
CA SER A 163 1.15 13.98 -13.17
C SER A 163 -0.14 14.59 -12.62
N THR A 164 -0.09 15.88 -12.27
CA THR A 164 -1.28 16.64 -11.85
C THR A 164 -2.25 16.96 -13.01
N GLU A 165 -1.83 16.74 -14.25
CA GLU A 165 -2.65 16.94 -15.44
C GLU A 165 -3.52 15.72 -15.79
N ALA A 166 -3.19 14.55 -15.21
CA ALA A 166 -3.98 13.35 -15.41
C ALA A 166 -5.31 13.43 -14.64
N THR A 167 -6.42 13.22 -15.35
CA THR A 167 -7.73 13.15 -14.72
C THR A 167 -7.91 11.78 -14.07
N ILE A 168 -8.07 11.74 -12.76
CA ILE A 168 -8.46 10.54 -12.04
C ILE A 168 -9.96 10.38 -12.19
N GLN A 169 -10.43 9.36 -12.88
CA GLN A 169 -11.75 8.84 -12.63
C GLN A 169 -11.66 7.99 -11.37
N LEU A 170 -12.08 8.55 -10.25
CA LEU A 170 -12.22 7.80 -8.98
C LEU A 170 -13.33 6.77 -9.16
N THR A 171 -13.01 5.66 -9.79
CA THR A 171 -13.85 4.47 -9.73
C THR A 171 -13.59 3.80 -8.39
N THR A 172 -14.43 4.15 -7.41
CA THR A 172 -14.87 3.33 -6.26
C THR A 172 -13.83 2.45 -5.55
N ALA A 173 -12.63 2.97 -5.23
CA ALA A 173 -11.83 2.39 -4.14
C ALA A 173 -12.03 3.17 -2.83
N THR A 174 -12.99 4.07 -2.78
CA THR A 174 -13.43 4.74 -1.56
C THR A 174 -14.93 4.54 -1.44
N ARG A 175 -15.35 3.52 -0.74
CA ARG A 175 -16.65 3.54 -0.06
C ARG A 175 -16.54 4.57 1.06
N SER A 176 -16.57 5.86 0.71
CA SER A 176 -16.86 6.90 1.69
C SER A 176 -18.36 6.92 1.88
N GLY A 177 -18.81 6.62 3.11
CA GLY A 177 -20.17 6.85 3.53
C GLY A 177 -20.57 8.34 3.50
#